data_1d103e784de3c15321407153e4a012bd
#
_entry.id   1d103e784de3c15321407153e4a012bd
#
_cell.length_a   1.000
_cell.length_b   1.000
_cell.length_c   1.000
_cell.angle_alpha   90.00
_cell.angle_beta   90.00
_cell.angle_gamma   90.00
#
_symmetry.space_group_name_H-M   'P 1'
#
loop_
_entity.id
_entity.type
_entity.pdbx_description
1 polymer ?
#
loop_
_entity_poly.entity_id
_entity_poly.type
_entity_poly.pdbx_seq_one_letter_code
_entity_poly.pdbx_strand_id
1 'polypeptide(L)'
;MKVIYLFFTSTFALEGFIRNLDKPACIQCKHYLPDPSDRFVSSNAKCKMFGGKDTHTGTILYQDAISVRRDDSRCSTAGTYFEAERNLCLKRADHLTRRTVPFFILFYMAWEEFK
;
A
#
# COMPACT_ATOMS: atom_id res chain seq x y z
N MET A 1 43.74 -11.87 6.57
CA MET A 1 42.46 -12.63 6.62
C MET A 1 41.57 -12.29 7.82
N LYS A 2 42.11 -12.06 9.00
CA LYS A 2 41.31 -11.71 10.19
C LYS A 2 40.60 -10.34 10.09
N VAL A 3 41.10 -9.40 9.32
CA VAL A 3 40.53 -8.04 9.17
C VAL A 3 39.25 -8.06 8.34
N ILE A 4 39.10 -8.98 7.41
CA ILE A 4 37.92 -9.09 6.54
C ILE A 4 36.70 -9.58 7.33
N TYR A 5 36.90 -10.46 8.30
CA TYR A 5 35.82 -10.95 9.17
C TYR A 5 35.23 -9.88 10.09
N LEU A 6 36.04 -8.94 10.52
CA LEU A 6 35.59 -7.84 11.39
C LEU A 6 34.67 -6.85 10.64
N PHE A 7 34.91 -6.65 9.35
CA PHE A 7 34.04 -5.80 8.54
C PHE A 7 32.66 -6.42 8.28
N PHE A 8 32.58 -7.74 8.11
CA PHE A 8 31.31 -8.43 7.93
C PHE A 8 30.45 -8.38 9.18
N THR A 9 31.02 -8.53 10.35
CA THR A 9 30.27 -8.48 11.61
C THR A 9 29.69 -7.11 11.91
N SER A 10 30.35 -6.02 11.52
CA SER A 10 29.85 -4.67 11.75
C SER A 10 28.66 -4.30 10.82
N THR A 11 28.61 -4.87 9.62
CA THR A 11 27.50 -4.66 8.69
C THR A 11 26.21 -5.35 9.17
N PHE A 12 26.33 -6.54 9.72
CA PHE A 12 25.19 -7.27 10.29
C PHE A 12 24.64 -6.59 11.55
N ALA A 13 25.48 -5.96 12.36
CA ALA A 13 25.05 -5.26 13.56
C ALA A 13 24.20 -4.01 13.23
N LEU A 14 24.48 -3.32 12.12
CA LEU A 14 23.70 -2.17 11.67
C LEU A 14 22.31 -2.55 11.17
N GLU A 15 22.17 -3.69 10.52
CA GLU A 15 20.86 -4.19 10.07
C GLU A 15 19.95 -4.56 11.24
N GLY A 16 20.51 -4.95 12.39
CA GLY A 16 19.74 -5.33 13.57
C GLY A 16 18.98 -4.19 14.23
N PHE A 17 19.28 -2.91 13.91
CA PHE A 17 18.59 -1.75 14.49
C PHE A 17 17.29 -1.38 13.75
N ILE A 18 17.09 -1.87 12.55
CA ILE A 18 15.89 -1.59 11.76
C ILE A 18 14.99 -2.83 11.80
N ARG A 19 13.83 -2.69 12.42
CA ARG A 19 12.86 -3.79 12.50
C ARG A 19 12.19 -4.01 11.16
N ASN A 20 11.90 -5.27 10.87
CA ASN A 20 11.11 -5.69 9.72
C ASN A 20 11.73 -5.30 8.35
N LEU A 21 13.04 -5.10 8.30
CA LEU A 21 13.73 -4.73 7.06
C LEU A 21 13.56 -5.80 5.97
N ASP A 22 13.48 -7.06 6.37
CA ASP A 22 13.30 -8.21 5.48
C ASP A 22 11.82 -8.52 5.17
N LYS A 23 10.90 -7.79 5.79
CA LYS A 23 9.47 -8.03 5.61
C LYS A 23 8.92 -7.21 4.43
N PRO A 24 7.97 -7.77 3.66
CA PRO A 24 7.39 -7.04 2.53
C PRO A 24 6.49 -5.89 3.00
N ALA A 25 6.46 -4.82 2.22
CA ALA A 25 5.62 -3.66 2.48
C ALA A 25 4.26 -3.79 1.77
N CYS A 26 3.19 -3.35 2.43
CA CYS A 26 1.84 -3.41 1.86
C CYS A 26 1.69 -2.63 0.56
N ILE A 27 2.43 -1.55 0.36
CA ILE A 27 2.35 -0.75 -0.87
C ILE A 27 2.77 -1.54 -2.11
N GLN A 28 3.57 -2.60 -1.93
CA GLN A 28 4.00 -3.50 -3.00
C GLN A 28 3.09 -4.71 -3.14
N CYS A 29 2.06 -4.82 -2.31
CA CYS A 29 1.14 -5.95 -2.30
C CYS A 29 0.01 -5.76 -3.32
N LYS A 30 -0.36 -6.84 -3.99
CA LYS A 30 -1.49 -6.88 -4.93
C LYS A 30 -2.81 -6.51 -4.25
N HIS A 31 -2.95 -6.82 -2.96
CA HIS A 31 -4.17 -6.55 -2.19
C HIS A 31 -4.21 -5.16 -1.56
N TYR A 32 -3.18 -4.36 -1.76
CA TYR A 32 -3.15 -2.98 -1.27
C TYR A 32 -4.16 -2.13 -2.03
N LEU A 33 -5.06 -1.49 -1.29
CA LEU A 33 -6.10 -0.63 -1.84
C LEU A 33 -5.87 0.80 -1.33
N PRO A 34 -5.29 1.69 -2.15
CA PRO A 34 -5.07 3.07 -1.75
C PRO A 34 -6.40 3.83 -1.62
N ASP A 35 -6.44 4.79 -0.69
CA ASP A 35 -7.59 5.67 -0.56
C ASP A 35 -7.67 6.61 -1.78
N PRO A 36 -8.79 6.63 -2.52
CA PRO A 36 -8.93 7.50 -3.70
C PRO A 36 -8.80 8.99 -3.40
N SER A 37 -9.11 9.42 -2.17
CA SER A 37 -9.06 10.82 -1.75
C SER A 37 -7.71 11.24 -1.18
N ASP A 38 -6.76 10.32 -1.07
CA ASP A 38 -5.46 10.56 -0.45
C ASP A 38 -4.33 10.08 -1.36
N ARG A 39 -3.08 10.27 -0.92
CA ARG A 39 -1.89 9.78 -1.62
C ARG A 39 -1.89 8.25 -1.71
N PHE A 40 -1.15 7.71 -2.67
CA PHE A 40 -1.00 6.26 -2.81
C PHE A 40 -0.46 5.62 -1.52
N VAL A 41 0.55 6.24 -0.91
CA VAL A 41 1.09 5.81 0.39
C VAL A 41 0.41 6.64 1.47
N SER A 42 -0.56 6.06 2.17
CA SER A 42 -1.29 6.74 3.23
C SER A 42 -1.69 5.76 4.33
N SER A 43 -1.98 6.30 5.51
CA SER A 43 -2.49 5.52 6.63
C SER A 43 -3.95 5.07 6.46
N ASN A 44 -4.65 5.64 5.49
CA ASN A 44 -6.05 5.33 5.19
C ASN A 44 -6.21 4.20 4.17
N ALA A 45 -5.10 3.65 3.68
CA ALA A 45 -5.13 2.54 2.74
C ALA A 45 -5.72 1.29 3.37
N LYS A 46 -6.43 0.50 2.57
CA LYS A 46 -7.12 -0.71 2.99
C LYS A 46 -6.44 -1.95 2.40
N CYS A 47 -6.80 -3.12 2.94
CA CYS A 47 -6.39 -4.41 2.40
C CYS A 47 -7.60 -5.13 1.82
N LYS A 48 -7.55 -5.47 0.54
CA LYS A 48 -8.65 -6.17 -0.16
C LYS A 48 -8.89 -7.58 0.34
N MET A 49 -7.91 -8.16 1.02
CA MET A 49 -7.98 -9.56 1.49
C MET A 49 -8.89 -9.71 2.71
N PHE A 50 -9.04 -8.66 3.50
CA PHE A 50 -9.77 -8.70 4.77
C PHE A 50 -10.80 -7.57 4.83
N GLY A 51 -11.98 -7.92 5.31
CA GLY A 51 -13.06 -6.97 5.44
C GLY A 51 -14.35 -7.67 5.78
N GLY A 52 -15.44 -6.93 5.72
CA GLY A 52 -16.76 -7.45 6.00
C GLY A 52 -17.80 -6.77 5.13
N LYS A 53 -18.91 -7.46 4.89
CA LYS A 53 -20.05 -6.90 4.19
C LYS A 53 -20.96 -6.19 5.20
N ASP A 54 -21.30 -4.93 4.90
CA ASP A 54 -22.33 -4.23 5.64
C ASP A 54 -23.69 -4.86 5.27
N THR A 55 -24.36 -5.45 6.25
CA THR A 55 -25.61 -6.17 6.03
C THR A 55 -26.78 -5.23 5.75
N HIS A 56 -26.64 -3.95 6.06
CA HIS A 56 -27.67 -2.95 5.80
C HIS A 56 -27.64 -2.46 4.33
N THR A 57 -26.45 -2.10 3.84
CA THR A 57 -26.29 -1.50 2.50
C THR A 57 -25.76 -2.49 1.46
N GLY A 58 -25.21 -3.62 1.89
CA GLY A 58 -24.55 -4.58 1.02
C GLY A 58 -23.15 -4.17 0.57
N THR A 59 -22.64 -3.07 1.08
CA THR A 59 -21.31 -2.56 0.75
C THR A 59 -20.23 -3.37 1.45
N ILE A 60 -19.13 -3.64 0.76
CA ILE A 60 -17.97 -4.31 1.36
C ILE A 60 -17.06 -3.27 1.96
N LEU A 61 -16.79 -3.41 3.27
CA LEU A 61 -15.91 -2.53 4.02
C LEU A 61 -14.59 -3.26 4.26
N TYR A 62 -13.53 -2.81 3.62
CA TYR A 62 -12.21 -3.39 3.76
C TYR A 62 -11.52 -2.87 5.02
N GLN A 63 -10.67 -3.72 5.59
CA GLN A 63 -9.93 -3.39 6.80
C GLN A 63 -8.69 -2.56 6.49
N ASP A 64 -8.28 -1.70 7.42
CA ASP A 64 -7.06 -0.91 7.27
C ASP A 64 -5.83 -1.81 7.09
N ALA A 65 -4.99 -1.49 6.13
CA ALA A 65 -3.77 -2.25 5.86
C ALA A 65 -2.86 -2.31 7.10
N ILE A 66 -2.78 -1.22 7.86
CA ILE A 66 -2.00 -1.16 9.10
C ILE A 66 -2.52 -2.16 10.12
N SER A 67 -3.83 -2.22 10.33
CA SER A 67 -4.46 -3.14 11.29
C SER A 67 -4.26 -4.60 10.88
N VAL A 68 -4.37 -4.91 9.60
CA VAL A 68 -4.16 -6.25 9.06
C VAL A 68 -2.73 -6.73 9.29
N ARG A 69 -1.74 -5.84 9.15
CA ARG A 69 -0.33 -6.19 9.37
C ARG A 69 0.03 -6.35 10.85
N ARG A 70 -0.73 -5.75 11.75
CA ARG A 70 -0.54 -5.90 13.20
C ARG A 70 -1.22 -7.12 13.78
N ASP A 71 -2.18 -7.69 13.06
CA ASP A 71 -2.96 -8.85 13.51
C ASP A 71 -2.33 -10.13 13.00
N ASP A 72 -1.84 -10.96 13.94
CA ASP A 72 -1.16 -12.23 13.63
C ASP A 72 -2.11 -13.26 13.02
N SER A 73 -3.41 -13.15 13.25
CA SER A 73 -4.41 -14.04 12.65
C SER A 73 -4.74 -13.66 11.20
N ARG A 74 -4.23 -12.53 10.72
CA ARG A 74 -4.45 -12.04 9.36
C ARG A 74 -3.14 -12.05 8.57
N CYS A 75 -2.81 -10.96 7.89
CA CYS A 75 -1.57 -10.88 7.12
C CYS A 75 -0.32 -10.91 8.01
N SER A 76 -0.40 -10.33 9.20
CA SER A 76 0.68 -10.17 10.18
C SER A 76 1.90 -9.41 9.64
N THR A 77 2.85 -9.13 10.52
CA THR A 77 4.11 -8.48 10.15
C THR A 77 4.92 -9.30 9.14
N ALA A 78 4.79 -10.63 9.21
CA ALA A 78 5.50 -11.53 8.29
C ALA A 78 4.98 -11.48 6.85
N GLY A 79 3.79 -10.95 6.62
CA GLY A 79 3.20 -10.87 5.30
C GLY A 79 2.68 -12.22 4.79
N THR A 80 1.92 -12.93 5.62
CA THR A 80 1.41 -14.28 5.32
C THR A 80 0.62 -14.33 4.00
N TYR A 81 -0.16 -13.30 3.72
CA TYR A 81 -0.99 -13.21 2.52
C TYR A 81 -0.43 -12.22 1.49
N PHE A 82 0.82 -11.82 1.66
CA PHE A 82 1.47 -10.90 0.73
C PHE A 82 1.62 -11.54 -0.65
N GLU A 83 1.18 -10.82 -1.67
CA GLU A 83 1.41 -11.15 -3.08
C GLU A 83 1.97 -9.92 -3.78
N ALA A 84 3.11 -10.07 -4.44
CA ALA A 84 3.75 -8.95 -5.12
C ALA A 84 2.91 -8.43 -6.28
N GLU A 85 2.72 -7.11 -6.35
CA GLU A 85 2.09 -6.47 -7.49
C GLU A 85 3.08 -6.37 -8.64
N ARG A 86 2.76 -6.98 -9.76
CA ARG A 86 3.64 -7.01 -10.95
C ARG A 86 3.71 -5.66 -11.65
N ASN A 87 2.63 -4.90 -11.60
CA ASN A 87 2.48 -3.64 -12.32
C ASN A 87 2.27 -2.48 -11.35
N LEU A 88 3.18 -2.32 -10.39
CA LEU A 88 3.08 -1.28 -9.36
C LEU A 88 3.04 0.13 -9.97
N CYS A 89 3.81 0.37 -11.02
CA CYS A 89 3.81 1.65 -11.72
C CYS A 89 2.45 1.97 -12.33
N LEU A 90 1.80 0.98 -12.95
CA LEU A 90 0.45 1.14 -13.51
C LEU A 90 -0.59 1.37 -12.42
N LYS A 91 -0.46 0.68 -11.31
CA LYS A 91 -1.36 0.84 -10.17
C LYS A 91 -1.27 2.24 -9.58
N ARG A 92 -0.06 2.78 -9.44
CA ARG A 92 0.18 4.14 -8.97
C ARG A 92 -0.35 5.18 -9.98
N ALA A 93 -0.13 4.95 -11.26
CA ALA A 93 -0.62 5.83 -12.32
C ALA A 93 -2.15 5.85 -12.36
N ASP A 94 -2.80 4.70 -12.22
CA ASP A 94 -4.25 4.60 -12.16
C ASP A 94 -4.82 5.35 -10.94
N HIS A 95 -4.19 5.21 -9.79
CA HIS A 95 -4.58 5.94 -8.59
C HIS A 95 -4.47 7.46 -8.78
N LEU A 96 -3.37 7.93 -9.37
CA LEU A 96 -3.16 9.34 -9.66
C LEU A 96 -4.21 9.86 -10.65
N THR A 97 -4.52 9.09 -11.69
CA THR A 97 -5.53 9.43 -12.68
C THR A 97 -6.92 9.57 -12.03
N ARG A 98 -7.28 8.65 -11.15
CA ARG A 98 -8.56 8.71 -10.43
C ARG A 98 -8.68 9.93 -9.53
N ARG A 99 -7.58 10.39 -8.96
CA ARG A 99 -7.57 11.63 -8.16
C ARG A 99 -7.74 12.87 -9.02
N THR A 100 -7.22 12.87 -10.23
CA THR A 100 -7.20 14.06 -11.11
C THR A 100 -8.37 14.12 -12.10
N VAL A 101 -9.04 12.98 -12.37
CA VAL A 101 -10.19 12.92 -13.29
C VAL A 101 -11.27 13.95 -12.98
N PRO A 102 -11.71 14.18 -11.73
CA PRO A 102 -12.71 15.21 -11.44
C PRO A 102 -12.26 16.61 -11.87
N PHE A 103 -10.97 16.92 -11.73
CA PHE A 103 -10.40 18.19 -12.17
C PHE A 103 -10.46 18.34 -13.70
N PHE A 104 -10.12 17.31 -14.43
CA PHE A 104 -10.13 17.34 -15.90
C PHE A 104 -11.56 17.47 -16.44
N ILE A 105 -12.52 16.79 -15.84
CA ILE A 105 -13.93 16.88 -16.25
C ILE A 105 -14.47 18.28 -16.00
N LEU A 106 -14.22 18.87 -14.83
CA LEU A 106 -14.63 20.23 -14.52
C LEU A 106 -13.99 21.25 -15.47
N PHE A 107 -12.70 21.08 -15.76
CA PHE A 107 -11.97 21.93 -16.68
C PHE A 107 -12.51 21.82 -18.11
N TYR A 108 -12.81 20.61 -18.56
CA TYR A 108 -13.37 20.35 -19.87
C TYR A 108 -14.76 20.96 -20.02
N MET A 109 -15.61 20.80 -19.02
CA MET A 109 -16.96 21.38 -19.02
C MET A 109 -16.91 22.91 -19.03
N ALA A 110 -16.05 23.51 -18.23
CA ALA A 110 -15.82 24.96 -18.22
C ALA A 110 -15.30 25.46 -19.57
N TRP A 111 -14.45 24.69 -20.24
CA TRP A 111 -13.93 25.03 -21.56
C TRP A 111 -15.04 25.04 -22.64
N GLU A 112 -15.96 24.10 -22.56
CA GLU A 112 -17.09 24.02 -23.48
C GLU A 112 -18.06 25.21 -23.36
N GLU A 113 -18.24 25.69 -22.12
CA GLU A 113 -19.08 26.88 -21.88
C GLU A 113 -18.47 28.16 -22.43
N PHE A 114 -17.12 28.20 -22.59
CA PHE A 114 -16.43 29.35 -23.18
C PHE A 114 -16.39 29.37 -24.71
N LYS A 115 -16.84 28.33 -25.36
CA LYS A 115 -16.97 28.29 -26.82
C LYS A 115 -18.31 28.83 -27.25
#